data_67c1ac4dd4fa4112b053eceddcc0bbff
#
_entry.id   67c1ac4dd4fa4112b053eceddcc0bbff
#
_cell.length_a   1.000
_cell.length_b   1.000
_cell.length_c   1.000
_cell.angle_alpha   90.00
_cell.angle_beta   90.00
_cell.angle_gamma   90.00
#
_symmetry.space_group_name_H-M   'P 1'
#
loop_
_entity.id
_entity.type
_entity.pdbx_description
1 polymer ?
#
loop_
_entity_poly.entity_id
_entity_poly.type
_entity_poly.pdbx_seq_one_letter_code
_entity_poly.pdbx_strand_id
1 'polypeptide(L)'
;TRKTKRIPVLILYLGITEKKIWFQFSKNFLKNNGLWVLFAAAVIAVALALMSGMIWSSDGLILGKGLAEEPFGSPALWLFAPLLAAGLHDFCAACLSLAINGAQGKGREVIRTLRSKAGRACIWGALLGAPLGMGGYLMALSMAGPAYVLPITSLYPAIAALLALVFLKEHVSLRAWGGLALCVIGAIAIGYTPPE
;
A
#
# COMPACT_ATOMS: atom_id res chain seq x y z
N THR A 1 -28.21 32.34 33.57
CA THR A 1 -26.89 32.21 34.20
C THR A 1 -26.12 31.07 33.55
N ARG A 2 -25.27 31.38 32.54
CA ARG A 2 -24.33 30.45 31.89
C ARG A 2 -23.21 30.14 32.87
N LYS A 3 -23.21 28.91 33.42
CA LYS A 3 -22.03 28.34 34.10
C LYS A 3 -20.98 27.97 33.04
N THR A 4 -20.05 28.89 32.81
CA THR A 4 -18.79 28.59 32.11
C THR A 4 -18.02 27.54 32.92
N LYS A 5 -17.97 26.29 32.43
CA LYS A 5 -17.07 25.27 32.95
C LYS A 5 -15.64 25.78 32.72
N ARG A 6 -15.03 26.32 33.77
CA ARG A 6 -13.58 26.60 33.80
C ARG A 6 -12.90 25.23 33.74
N ILE A 7 -12.38 24.85 32.57
CA ILE A 7 -11.42 23.76 32.47
C ILE A 7 -10.24 24.16 33.35
N PRO A 8 -9.84 23.34 34.35
CA PRO A 8 -8.76 23.72 35.23
C PRO A 8 -7.52 24.03 34.37
N VAL A 9 -7.05 25.27 34.47
CA VAL A 9 -5.84 25.77 33.78
C VAL A 9 -4.64 24.88 34.07
N LEU A 10 -4.65 24.18 35.21
CA LEU A 10 -3.67 23.18 35.61
C LEU A 10 -3.55 21.99 34.63
N ILE A 11 -4.68 21.48 34.08
CA ILE A 11 -4.67 20.35 33.12
C ILE A 11 -4.09 20.80 31.78
N LEU A 12 -4.37 22.05 31.38
CA LEU A 12 -3.79 22.61 30.16
C LEU A 12 -2.26 22.84 30.31
N TYR A 13 -1.85 23.26 31.49
CA TYR A 13 -0.43 23.52 31.82
C TYR A 13 0.39 22.21 31.89
N LEU A 14 -0.18 21.15 32.49
CA LEU A 14 0.44 19.81 32.53
C LEU A 14 0.57 19.21 31.16
N GLY A 15 -0.45 19.30 30.30
CA GLY A 15 -0.40 18.80 28.92
C GLY A 15 0.60 19.54 28.02
N ILE A 16 0.81 20.84 28.28
CA ILE A 16 1.80 21.64 27.53
C ILE A 16 3.22 21.34 28.03
N THR A 17 3.41 21.13 29.34
CA THR A 17 4.73 20.76 29.91
C THR A 17 5.16 19.37 29.48
N GLU A 18 4.27 18.38 29.47
CA GLU A 18 4.58 17.04 28.93
C GLU A 18 5.01 17.12 27.47
N LYS A 19 4.26 17.80 26.61
CA LYS A 19 4.63 17.95 25.19
C LYS A 19 5.99 18.64 25.02
N LYS A 20 6.31 19.65 25.83
CA LYS A 20 7.63 20.32 25.78
C LYS A 20 8.75 19.39 26.26
N ILE A 21 8.53 18.62 27.33
CA ILE A 21 9.52 17.68 27.86
C ILE A 21 9.79 16.57 26.83
N TRP A 22 8.74 15.99 26.24
CA TRP A 22 8.88 14.99 25.18
C TRP A 22 9.58 15.54 23.93
N PHE A 23 9.27 16.76 23.54
CA PHE A 23 9.92 17.42 22.41
C PHE A 23 11.40 17.69 22.67
N GLN A 24 11.74 18.14 23.88
CA GLN A 24 13.14 18.40 24.27
C GLN A 24 13.92 17.09 24.41
N PHE A 25 13.29 16.06 25.00
CA PHE A 25 13.88 14.73 25.11
C PHE A 25 14.14 14.12 23.72
N SER A 26 13.15 14.19 22.82
CA SER A 26 13.31 13.69 21.45
C SER A 26 14.41 14.42 20.68
N LYS A 27 14.52 15.74 20.83
CA LYS A 27 15.60 16.54 20.22
C LYS A 27 16.98 16.15 20.74
N ASN A 28 17.13 16.00 22.07
CA ASN A 28 18.40 15.63 22.67
C ASN A 28 18.77 14.17 22.33
N PHE A 29 17.80 13.25 22.34
CA PHE A 29 17.99 11.87 21.95
C PHE A 29 18.41 11.75 20.47
N LEU A 30 17.74 12.45 19.57
CA LEU A 30 18.09 12.48 18.15
C LEU A 30 19.45 13.16 17.90
N LYS A 31 19.79 14.20 18.65
CA LYS A 31 21.09 14.86 18.52
C LYS A 31 22.26 13.94 18.90
N ASN A 32 22.09 13.12 19.94
CA ASN A 32 23.14 12.22 20.42
C ASN A 32 23.16 10.87 19.72
N ASN A 33 22.00 10.36 19.26
CA ASN A 33 21.83 9.03 18.67
C ASN A 33 21.25 9.07 17.26
N GLY A 34 21.18 10.24 16.62
CA GLY A 34 20.45 10.44 15.37
C GLY A 34 20.87 9.46 14.26
N LEU A 35 22.14 9.17 14.15
CA LEU A 35 22.65 8.22 13.15
C LEU A 35 22.15 6.80 13.42
N TRP A 36 22.19 6.34 14.67
CA TRP A 36 21.70 5.01 15.05
C TRP A 36 20.17 4.88 14.91
N VAL A 37 19.44 5.93 15.26
CA VAL A 37 17.98 5.97 15.08
C VAL A 37 17.62 5.92 13.60
N LEU A 38 18.31 6.66 12.74
CA LEU A 38 18.11 6.62 11.29
C LEU A 38 18.49 5.25 10.72
N PHE A 39 19.58 4.67 11.17
CA PHE A 39 19.99 3.33 10.76
C PHE A 39 18.96 2.27 11.17
N ALA A 40 18.50 2.28 12.41
CA ALA A 40 17.48 1.36 12.90
C ALA A 40 16.16 1.54 12.13
N ALA A 41 15.73 2.78 11.90
CA ALA A 41 14.54 3.07 11.11
C ALA A 41 14.66 2.57 9.67
N ALA A 42 15.83 2.72 9.05
CA ALA A 42 16.10 2.21 7.71
C ALA A 42 16.06 0.67 7.67
N VAL A 43 16.67 0.00 8.64
CA VAL A 43 16.63 -1.47 8.74
C VAL A 43 15.21 -1.99 8.92
N ILE A 44 14.42 -1.36 9.81
CA ILE A 44 13.02 -1.72 10.03
C ILE A 44 12.21 -1.49 8.75
N ALA A 45 12.40 -0.35 8.07
CA ALA A 45 11.68 -0.06 6.83
C ALA A 45 12.00 -1.09 5.73
N VAL A 46 13.26 -1.47 5.57
CA VAL A 46 13.68 -2.51 4.62
C VAL A 46 13.09 -3.87 5.00
N ALA A 47 13.12 -4.26 6.27
CA ALA A 47 12.54 -5.51 6.74
C ALA A 47 11.02 -5.57 6.46
N LEU A 48 10.29 -4.49 6.77
CA LEU A 48 8.87 -4.40 6.49
C LEU A 48 8.56 -4.45 4.99
N ALA A 49 9.38 -3.78 4.16
CA ALA A 49 9.23 -3.82 2.71
C ALA A 49 9.46 -5.23 2.15
N LEU A 50 10.49 -5.94 2.63
CA LEU A 50 10.75 -7.33 2.24
C LEU A 50 9.60 -8.26 2.66
N MET A 51 9.11 -8.15 3.90
CA MET A 51 7.96 -8.93 4.36
C MET A 51 6.70 -8.67 3.51
N SER A 52 6.44 -7.40 3.18
CA SER A 52 5.31 -7.04 2.32
C SER A 52 5.46 -7.64 0.93
N GLY A 53 6.67 -7.60 0.35
CA GLY A 53 6.96 -8.23 -0.95
C GLY A 53 6.78 -9.74 -0.93
N MET A 54 7.22 -10.42 0.14
CA MET A 54 7.01 -11.87 0.30
C MET A 54 5.54 -12.24 0.38
N ILE A 55 4.75 -11.49 1.16
CA ILE A 55 3.29 -11.71 1.27
C ILE A 55 2.62 -11.49 -0.08
N TRP A 56 2.95 -10.40 -0.78
CA TRP A 56 2.43 -10.10 -2.11
C TRP A 56 2.76 -11.20 -3.13
N SER A 57 4.01 -11.66 -3.14
CA SER A 57 4.44 -12.74 -4.05
C SER A 57 3.74 -14.06 -3.75
N SER A 58 3.54 -14.38 -2.46
CA SER A 58 2.80 -15.58 -2.04
C SER A 58 1.34 -15.54 -2.49
N ASP A 59 0.69 -14.37 -2.36
CA ASP A 59 -0.67 -14.15 -2.85
C ASP A 59 -0.76 -14.38 -4.36
N GLY A 60 0.15 -13.79 -5.14
CA GLY A 60 0.21 -14.00 -6.59
C GLY A 60 0.44 -15.46 -7.01
N LEU A 61 1.26 -16.21 -6.26
CA LEU A 61 1.49 -17.64 -6.50
C LEU A 61 0.24 -18.47 -6.21
N ILE A 62 -0.46 -18.19 -5.11
CA ILE A 62 -1.68 -18.90 -4.72
C ILE A 62 -2.79 -18.63 -5.74
N LEU A 63 -3.00 -17.36 -6.07
CA LEU A 63 -4.01 -16.96 -7.06
C LEU A 63 -3.68 -17.51 -8.45
N GLY A 64 -2.42 -17.47 -8.88
CA GLY A 64 -1.99 -18.01 -10.16
C GLY A 64 -2.23 -19.51 -10.26
N LYS A 65 -1.93 -20.28 -9.20
CA LYS A 65 -2.26 -21.71 -9.15
C LYS A 65 -3.75 -21.96 -9.16
N GLY A 66 -4.51 -21.26 -8.33
CA GLY A 66 -5.96 -21.41 -8.27
C GLY A 66 -6.66 -21.11 -9.59
N LEU A 67 -6.15 -20.14 -10.36
CA LEU A 67 -6.67 -19.82 -11.70
C LEU A 67 -6.25 -20.83 -12.78
N ALA A 68 -5.20 -21.60 -12.55
CA ALA A 68 -4.74 -22.64 -13.49
C ALA A 68 -5.47 -23.98 -13.30
N GLU A 69 -6.14 -24.19 -12.16
CA GLU A 69 -6.84 -25.43 -11.83
C GLU A 69 -8.32 -25.37 -12.22
N GLU A 70 -8.90 -26.55 -12.55
CA GLU A 70 -10.33 -26.67 -12.85
C GLU A 70 -11.19 -26.33 -11.60
N PRO A 71 -12.33 -25.65 -11.77
CA PRO A 71 -12.96 -25.28 -13.05
C PRO A 71 -12.46 -23.96 -13.65
N PHE A 72 -11.61 -23.19 -12.96
CA PHE A 72 -11.20 -21.84 -13.35
C PHE A 72 -10.25 -21.84 -14.56
N GLY A 73 -9.42 -22.88 -14.71
CA GLY A 73 -8.49 -23.05 -15.84
C GLY A 73 -9.16 -23.43 -17.16
N SER A 74 -10.47 -23.63 -17.17
CA SER A 74 -11.18 -24.02 -18.41
C SER A 74 -11.17 -22.87 -19.43
N PRO A 75 -10.98 -23.17 -20.74
CA PRO A 75 -10.98 -22.15 -21.79
C PRO A 75 -12.28 -21.36 -21.90
N ALA A 76 -13.41 -21.90 -21.43
CA ALA A 76 -14.68 -21.21 -21.43
C ALA A 76 -14.74 -20.05 -20.39
N LEU A 77 -13.92 -20.11 -19.34
CA LEU A 77 -13.90 -19.16 -18.24
C LEU A 77 -12.70 -18.20 -18.27
N TRP A 78 -11.91 -18.20 -19.36
CA TRP A 78 -10.67 -17.42 -19.46
C TRP A 78 -10.78 -15.94 -19.06
N LEU A 79 -11.95 -15.31 -19.32
CA LEU A 79 -12.23 -13.93 -18.96
C LEU A 79 -12.93 -13.83 -17.59
N PHE A 80 -13.88 -14.72 -17.32
CA PHE A 80 -14.74 -14.61 -16.15
C PHE A 80 -14.05 -15.06 -14.86
N ALA A 81 -13.20 -16.09 -14.92
CA ALA A 81 -12.50 -16.60 -13.74
C ALA A 81 -11.56 -15.54 -13.11
N PRO A 82 -10.69 -14.84 -13.86
CA PRO A 82 -9.86 -13.77 -13.30
C PRO A 82 -10.68 -12.60 -12.76
N LEU A 83 -11.76 -12.19 -13.42
CA LEU A 83 -12.62 -11.11 -12.96
C LEU A 83 -13.38 -11.49 -11.67
N LEU A 84 -13.88 -12.72 -11.59
CA LEU A 84 -14.54 -13.22 -10.39
C LEU A 84 -13.55 -13.32 -9.22
N ALA A 85 -12.35 -13.86 -9.47
CA ALA A 85 -11.30 -13.94 -8.47
C ALA A 85 -10.88 -12.55 -7.96
N ALA A 86 -10.74 -11.56 -8.85
CA ALA A 86 -10.48 -10.17 -8.48
C ALA A 86 -11.59 -9.60 -7.59
N GLY A 87 -12.84 -9.80 -7.97
CA GLY A 87 -13.99 -9.34 -7.17
C GLY A 87 -14.06 -9.99 -5.79
N LEU A 88 -13.81 -11.30 -5.69
CA LEU A 88 -13.77 -12.01 -4.41
C LEU A 88 -12.61 -11.55 -3.54
N HIS A 89 -11.41 -11.39 -4.12
CA HIS A 89 -10.24 -10.87 -3.43
C HIS A 89 -10.52 -9.49 -2.81
N ASP A 90 -11.01 -8.56 -3.62
CA ASP A 90 -11.29 -7.19 -3.18
C ASP A 90 -12.43 -7.14 -2.16
N PHE A 91 -13.45 -7.99 -2.32
CA PHE A 91 -14.54 -8.12 -1.36
C PHE A 91 -14.04 -8.63 0.01
N CYS A 92 -13.21 -9.68 0.04
CA CYS A 92 -12.62 -10.19 1.26
C CYS A 92 -11.71 -9.14 1.93
N ALA A 93 -10.89 -8.44 1.16
CA ALA A 93 -10.04 -7.36 1.65
C ALA A 93 -10.86 -6.21 2.25
N ALA A 94 -11.97 -5.83 1.61
CA ALA A 94 -12.89 -4.82 2.12
C ALA A 94 -13.55 -5.25 3.43
N CYS A 95 -14.06 -6.48 3.52
CA CYS A 95 -14.65 -7.03 4.73
C CYS A 95 -13.64 -7.03 5.90
N LEU A 96 -12.42 -7.51 5.66
CA LEU A 96 -11.35 -7.53 6.67
C LEU A 96 -10.99 -6.11 7.11
N SER A 97 -10.84 -5.18 6.17
CA SER A 97 -10.54 -3.77 6.48
C SER A 97 -11.64 -3.12 7.31
N LEU A 98 -12.91 -3.38 7.00
CA LEU A 98 -14.05 -2.88 7.77
C LEU A 98 -14.09 -3.49 9.17
N ALA A 99 -13.83 -4.79 9.32
CA ALA A 99 -13.77 -5.46 10.60
C ALA A 99 -12.66 -4.87 11.50
N ILE A 100 -11.45 -4.68 10.95
CA ILE A 100 -10.31 -4.08 11.68
C ILE A 100 -10.64 -2.64 12.10
N ASN A 101 -11.16 -1.81 11.20
CA ASN A 101 -11.53 -0.43 11.52
C ASN A 101 -12.69 -0.38 12.54
N GLY A 102 -13.64 -1.29 12.45
CA GLY A 102 -14.72 -1.45 13.43
C GLY A 102 -14.20 -1.80 14.82
N ALA A 103 -13.30 -2.80 14.90
CA ALA A 103 -12.66 -3.19 16.15
C ALA A 103 -11.82 -2.07 16.80
N GLN A 104 -11.22 -1.20 15.97
CA GLN A 104 -10.48 -0.02 16.42
C GLN A 104 -11.40 1.18 16.78
N GLY A 105 -12.72 1.04 16.69
CA GLY A 105 -13.67 2.12 16.96
C GLY A 105 -13.69 3.25 15.91
N LYS A 106 -13.02 3.05 14.76
CA LYS A 106 -12.88 4.07 13.69
C LYS A 106 -14.04 4.09 12.69
N GLY A 107 -15.10 3.34 12.90
CA GLY A 107 -16.23 3.25 11.97
C GLY A 107 -16.85 4.59 11.58
N ARG A 108 -16.98 5.54 12.54
CA ARG A 108 -17.46 6.90 12.24
C ARG A 108 -16.51 7.70 11.35
N GLU A 109 -15.21 7.50 11.49
CA GLU A 109 -14.20 8.15 10.65
C GLU A 109 -14.23 7.61 9.23
N VAL A 110 -14.41 6.30 9.05
CA VAL A 110 -14.58 5.66 7.74
C VAL A 110 -15.77 6.27 7.01
N ILE A 111 -16.94 6.33 7.65
CA ILE A 111 -18.15 6.91 7.04
C ILE A 111 -17.94 8.38 6.70
N ARG A 112 -17.34 9.17 7.59
CA ARG A 112 -17.04 10.58 7.35
C ARG A 112 -16.09 10.76 6.16
N THR A 113 -15.05 9.93 6.07
CA THR A 113 -14.07 9.97 4.97
C THR A 113 -14.73 9.63 3.65
N LEU A 114 -15.53 8.56 3.58
CA LEU A 114 -16.25 8.17 2.36
C LEU A 114 -17.20 9.28 1.85
N ARG A 115 -17.82 10.04 2.75
CA ARG A 115 -18.70 11.16 2.39
C ARG A 115 -17.95 12.44 1.99
N SER A 116 -16.66 12.52 2.22
CA SER A 116 -15.84 13.68 1.84
C SER A 116 -15.65 13.77 0.32
N LYS A 117 -15.22 14.93 -0.20
CA LYS A 117 -14.88 15.10 -1.62
C LYS A 117 -13.77 14.15 -2.05
N ALA A 118 -12.72 14.02 -1.21
CA ALA A 118 -11.61 13.09 -1.45
C ALA A 118 -12.07 11.63 -1.44
N GLY A 119 -12.91 11.22 -0.47
CA GLY A 119 -13.46 9.87 -0.39
C GLY A 119 -14.30 9.51 -1.62
N ARG A 120 -15.14 10.43 -2.11
CA ARG A 120 -15.89 10.20 -3.35
C ARG A 120 -14.98 10.04 -4.57
N ALA A 121 -13.93 10.84 -4.68
CA ALA A 121 -12.94 10.67 -5.76
C ALA A 121 -12.24 9.30 -5.66
N CYS A 122 -11.90 8.84 -4.46
CA CYS A 122 -11.36 7.50 -4.23
C CYS A 122 -12.35 6.39 -4.60
N ILE A 123 -13.65 6.54 -4.32
CA ILE A 123 -14.68 5.57 -4.73
C ILE A 123 -14.73 5.45 -6.27
N TRP A 124 -14.76 6.57 -6.99
CA TRP A 124 -14.72 6.54 -8.45
C TRP A 124 -13.42 5.96 -8.99
N GLY A 125 -12.28 6.31 -8.38
CA GLY A 125 -10.99 5.72 -8.72
C GLY A 125 -10.96 4.21 -8.49
N ALA A 126 -11.53 3.72 -7.40
CA ALA A 126 -11.63 2.30 -7.09
C ALA A 126 -12.57 1.55 -8.05
N LEU A 127 -13.75 2.13 -8.38
CA LEU A 127 -14.70 1.53 -9.32
C LEU A 127 -14.11 1.34 -10.73
N LEU A 128 -13.21 2.24 -11.15
CA LEU A 128 -12.50 2.10 -12.42
C LEU A 128 -11.24 1.24 -12.29
N GLY A 129 -10.49 1.43 -11.20
CA GLY A 129 -9.19 0.80 -10.99
C GLY A 129 -9.27 -0.68 -10.64
N ALA A 130 -10.25 -1.10 -9.82
CA ALA A 130 -10.34 -2.49 -9.38
C ALA A 130 -10.61 -3.48 -10.55
N PRO A 131 -11.61 -3.27 -11.40
CA PRO A 131 -11.83 -4.17 -12.55
C PRO A 131 -10.67 -4.13 -13.57
N LEU A 132 -10.12 -2.96 -13.86
CA LEU A 132 -9.05 -2.82 -14.85
C LEU A 132 -7.68 -3.21 -14.27
N GLY A 133 -7.39 -2.79 -13.04
CA GLY A 133 -6.11 -3.05 -12.38
C GLY A 133 -6.03 -4.49 -11.87
N MET A 134 -6.88 -4.88 -10.93
CA MET A 134 -6.83 -6.22 -10.33
C MET A 134 -7.30 -7.30 -11.29
N GLY A 135 -8.37 -7.03 -12.06
CA GLY A 135 -8.84 -7.95 -13.08
C GLY A 135 -7.80 -8.19 -14.17
N GLY A 136 -7.16 -7.12 -14.68
CA GLY A 136 -6.06 -7.21 -15.64
C GLY A 136 -4.83 -7.94 -15.08
N TYR A 137 -4.49 -7.72 -13.82
CA TYR A 137 -3.40 -8.41 -13.13
C TYR A 137 -3.67 -9.93 -13.04
N LEU A 138 -4.86 -10.34 -12.57
CA LEU A 138 -5.21 -11.76 -12.47
C LEU A 138 -5.37 -12.43 -13.83
N MET A 139 -5.83 -11.69 -14.83
CA MET A 139 -5.86 -12.16 -16.22
C MET A 139 -4.44 -12.40 -16.75
N ALA A 140 -3.51 -11.50 -16.48
CA ALA A 140 -2.11 -11.70 -16.82
C ALA A 140 -1.51 -12.91 -16.10
N LEU A 141 -1.82 -13.10 -14.79
CA LEU A 141 -1.40 -14.27 -14.02
C LEU A 141 -1.91 -15.57 -14.62
N SER A 142 -3.16 -15.62 -15.06
CA SER A 142 -3.74 -16.82 -15.67
C SER A 142 -3.15 -17.15 -17.05
N MET A 143 -2.75 -16.12 -17.81
CA MET A 143 -2.23 -16.28 -19.16
C MET A 143 -0.71 -16.49 -19.23
N ALA A 144 0.05 -15.69 -18.47
CA ALA A 144 1.52 -15.66 -18.54
C ALA A 144 2.20 -16.28 -17.31
N GLY A 145 1.45 -16.57 -16.27
CA GLY A 145 1.96 -17.12 -15.03
C GLY A 145 2.68 -16.10 -14.12
N PRO A 146 2.85 -16.44 -12.83
CA PRO A 146 3.40 -15.53 -11.85
C PRO A 146 4.89 -15.18 -12.09
N ALA A 147 5.66 -16.06 -12.72
CA ALA A 147 7.08 -15.84 -12.98
C ALA A 147 7.35 -14.59 -13.84
N TYR A 148 6.45 -14.29 -14.79
CA TYR A 148 6.55 -13.10 -15.65
C TYR A 148 5.77 -11.91 -15.07
N VAL A 149 4.59 -12.15 -14.53
CA VAL A 149 3.69 -11.06 -14.12
C VAL A 149 4.19 -10.35 -12.88
N LEU A 150 4.73 -11.07 -11.89
CA LEU A 150 5.21 -10.45 -10.64
C LEU A 150 6.38 -9.47 -10.87
N PRO A 151 7.43 -9.79 -11.65
CA PRO A 151 8.47 -8.83 -11.96
C PRO A 151 7.96 -7.61 -12.72
N ILE A 152 7.07 -7.79 -13.70
CA ILE A 152 6.51 -6.68 -14.47
C ILE A 152 5.67 -5.78 -13.59
N THR A 153 4.82 -6.35 -12.74
CA THR A 153 4.00 -5.54 -11.83
C THR A 153 4.82 -4.82 -10.76
N SER A 154 6.01 -5.32 -10.41
CA SER A 154 6.91 -4.63 -9.47
C SER A 154 7.41 -3.27 -10.00
N LEU A 155 7.21 -2.97 -11.30
CA LEU A 155 7.54 -1.69 -11.92
C LEU A 155 6.50 -0.58 -11.66
N TYR A 156 5.33 -0.90 -11.06
CA TYR A 156 4.28 0.10 -10.84
C TYR A 156 4.73 1.34 -10.06
N PRO A 157 5.67 1.29 -9.07
CA PRO A 157 6.14 2.49 -8.40
C PRO A 157 6.89 3.43 -9.34
N ALA A 158 7.60 2.88 -10.34
CA ALA A 158 8.28 3.69 -11.36
C ALA A 158 7.26 4.44 -12.23
N ILE A 159 6.22 3.74 -12.67
CA ILE A 159 5.12 4.32 -13.45
C ILE A 159 4.39 5.39 -12.62
N ALA A 160 4.09 5.09 -11.35
CA ALA A 160 3.44 6.04 -10.45
C ALA A 160 4.28 7.31 -10.24
N ALA A 161 5.60 7.19 -10.09
CA ALA A 161 6.51 8.33 -9.95
C ALA A 161 6.56 9.18 -11.24
N LEU A 162 6.56 8.56 -12.41
CA LEU A 162 6.49 9.26 -13.69
C LEU A 162 5.16 10.02 -13.85
N LEU A 163 4.04 9.38 -13.48
CA LEU A 163 2.73 10.03 -13.51
C LEU A 163 2.65 11.20 -12.52
N ALA A 164 3.20 11.04 -11.30
CA ALA A 164 3.27 12.11 -10.32
C ALA A 164 4.11 13.31 -10.84
N LEU A 165 5.23 13.04 -11.50
CA LEU A 165 6.06 14.06 -12.13
C LEU A 165 5.28 14.85 -13.21
N VAL A 166 4.56 14.14 -14.07
CA VAL A 166 3.86 14.75 -15.22
C VAL A 166 2.56 15.45 -14.79
N PHE A 167 1.71 14.77 -14.03
CA PHE A 167 0.36 15.26 -13.71
C PHE A 167 0.32 16.11 -12.44
N LEU A 168 1.06 15.72 -11.39
CA LEU A 168 1.09 16.47 -10.13
C LEU A 168 2.23 17.49 -10.08
N LYS A 169 3.15 17.46 -11.07
CA LYS A 169 4.35 18.33 -11.12
C LYS A 169 5.20 18.23 -9.86
N GLU A 170 5.20 17.06 -9.23
CA GLU A 170 6.01 16.80 -8.05
C GLU A 170 7.46 16.55 -8.42
N HIS A 171 8.39 17.07 -7.60
CA HIS A 171 9.81 16.86 -7.82
C HIS A 171 10.24 15.52 -7.22
N VAL A 172 10.66 14.59 -8.07
CA VAL A 172 11.25 13.32 -7.65
C VAL A 172 12.72 13.53 -7.30
N SER A 173 13.13 13.21 -6.07
CA SER A 173 14.51 13.38 -5.64
C SER A 173 15.46 12.46 -6.41
N LEU A 174 16.73 12.85 -6.54
CA LEU A 174 17.74 12.01 -7.21
C LEU A 174 17.92 10.64 -6.53
N ARG A 175 17.73 10.58 -5.20
CA ARG A 175 17.77 9.32 -4.44
C ARG A 175 16.60 8.39 -4.81
N ALA A 176 15.41 8.95 -5.03
CA ALA A 176 14.24 8.18 -5.46
C ALA A 176 14.46 7.65 -6.89
N TRP A 177 15.05 8.43 -7.80
CA TRP A 177 15.45 7.96 -9.12
C TRP A 177 16.43 6.79 -9.06
N GLY A 178 17.43 6.84 -8.16
CA GLY A 178 18.35 5.73 -7.92
C GLY A 178 17.62 4.47 -7.44
N GLY A 179 16.67 4.59 -6.50
CA GLY A 179 15.84 3.48 -6.04
C GLY A 179 14.96 2.88 -7.15
N LEU A 180 14.34 3.73 -7.96
CA LEU A 180 13.55 3.29 -9.12
C LEU A 180 14.41 2.54 -10.16
N ALA A 181 15.61 3.05 -10.44
CA ALA A 181 16.54 2.37 -11.36
C ALA A 181 16.92 0.97 -10.83
N LEU A 182 17.20 0.83 -9.54
CA LEU A 182 17.47 -0.47 -8.92
C LEU A 182 16.27 -1.42 -9.01
N CYS A 183 15.04 -0.93 -8.80
CA CYS A 183 13.83 -1.73 -8.97
C CYS A 183 13.68 -2.24 -10.42
N VAL A 184 13.91 -1.38 -11.42
CA VAL A 184 13.84 -1.75 -12.84
C VAL A 184 14.89 -2.80 -13.19
N ILE A 185 16.14 -2.59 -12.76
CA ILE A 185 17.24 -3.54 -12.96
C ILE A 185 16.91 -4.89 -12.32
N GLY A 186 16.41 -4.89 -11.07
CA GLY A 186 15.99 -6.09 -10.36
C GLY A 186 14.87 -6.84 -11.08
N ALA A 187 13.86 -6.14 -11.57
CA ALA A 187 12.75 -6.73 -12.32
C ALA A 187 13.23 -7.37 -13.64
N ILE A 188 14.13 -6.70 -14.36
CA ILE A 188 14.74 -7.25 -15.59
C ILE A 188 15.58 -8.49 -15.26
N ALA A 189 16.39 -8.44 -14.19
CA ALA A 189 17.24 -9.58 -13.80
C ALA A 189 16.44 -10.82 -13.44
N ILE A 190 15.26 -10.65 -12.78
CA ILE A 190 14.38 -11.76 -12.40
C ILE A 190 13.58 -12.26 -13.62
N GLY A 191 13.10 -11.33 -14.46
CA GLY A 191 12.29 -11.68 -15.64
C GLY A 191 13.10 -12.17 -16.84
N TYR A 192 14.43 -12.03 -16.79
CA TYR A 192 15.29 -12.51 -17.88
C TYR A 192 15.49 -14.01 -17.78
N THR A 193 14.77 -14.76 -18.58
CA THR A 193 15.04 -16.16 -18.85
C THR A 193 15.83 -16.24 -20.16
N PRO A 194 17.11 -16.76 -20.16
CA PRO A 194 17.84 -16.92 -21.39
C PRO A 194 17.04 -17.86 -22.32
N PRO A 195 17.05 -17.60 -23.63
CA PRO A 195 16.46 -18.52 -24.60
C PRO A 195 17.22 -19.85 -24.53
N GLU A 196 16.47 -20.95 -24.37
CA GLU A 196 17.00 -22.32 -24.48
C GLU A 196 17.43 -22.63 -25.92
#